data_3dcb79e3bd3574cee70003ae1b180774
#
_entry.id   3dcb79e3bd3574cee70003ae1b180774
#
_cell.length_a   1.000
_cell.length_b   1.000
_cell.length_c   1.000
_cell.angle_alpha   90.00
_cell.angle_beta   90.00
_cell.angle_gamma   90.00
#
_symmetry.space_group_name_H-M   'P 1'
#
loop_
_entity.id
_entity.type
_entity.pdbx_description
1 polymer ?
#
loop_
_entity_poly.entity_id
_entity_poly.type
_entity_poly.pdbx_seq_one_letter_code
_entity_poly.pdbx_strand_id
1 'polypeptide(L)'
;FRNKYLDNSNRKINFQEDLYILGPGDKLVITVLGSKVTSGNYDVMNDGSINMPLVGDIMLRGKTLPEASNEIKRRLSDQIISPEVSIKLDVPRPVTIFVLGEVESPGLYVMTLNRVENGVSILGHPTVVYAIQNAGGITQKADLSEVELLRLLPGNKNEYKKAKLNLLDLIMDGQKQNNPYLFDGDIIKLKESTKDPTERVETITSNNLTPKTIKVSIIGEVQSPGTKQISSTTPLFQSILQAGGPINNRFSR
;
A
#
# COMPACT_ATOMS: atom_id res chain seq x y z
N PHE A 1 10.96 -10.06 -9.60
CA PHE A 1 10.49 -8.80 -10.19
C PHE A 1 11.58 -8.03 -10.96
N ARG A 2 12.87 -8.35 -10.74
CA ARG A 2 14.01 -7.57 -11.27
C ARG A 2 14.34 -7.82 -12.75
N ASN A 3 13.91 -8.93 -13.35
CA ASN A 3 14.44 -9.35 -14.67
C ASN A 3 13.65 -8.93 -15.91
N LYS A 4 12.57 -8.17 -15.80
CA LYS A 4 11.77 -7.76 -16.98
C LYS A 4 11.98 -6.30 -17.42
N TYR A 5 12.76 -5.51 -16.65
CA TYR A 5 12.94 -4.06 -16.88
C TYR A 5 14.40 -3.64 -16.99
N LEU A 6 15.31 -4.55 -17.30
CA LEU A 6 16.67 -4.19 -17.70
C LEU A 6 16.67 -3.94 -19.22
N ASP A 7 16.25 -2.76 -19.60
CA ASP A 7 16.56 -2.22 -20.93
C ASP A 7 17.99 -1.67 -20.90
N ASN A 8 18.83 -2.15 -21.85
CA ASN A 8 20.25 -1.81 -22.00
C ASN A 8 20.51 -0.37 -22.49
N SER A 9 19.54 0.52 -22.44
CA SER A 9 19.77 1.93 -22.73
C SER A 9 20.13 2.68 -21.47
N ASN A 10 21.22 3.43 -21.48
CA ASN A 10 21.77 4.30 -20.40
C ASN A 10 20.83 5.43 -19.95
N ARG A 11 19.51 5.23 -19.90
CA ARG A 11 18.55 6.13 -19.30
C ARG A 11 18.54 5.87 -17.79
N LYS A 12 18.80 6.90 -17.00
CA LYS A 12 18.46 6.90 -15.56
C LYS A 12 16.96 6.63 -15.47
N ILE A 13 16.59 5.37 -15.19
CA ILE A 13 15.22 4.95 -14.96
C ILE A 13 14.76 5.69 -13.72
N ASN A 14 13.83 6.62 -13.88
CA ASN A 14 13.14 7.23 -12.75
C ASN A 14 12.13 6.20 -12.24
N PHE A 15 12.55 5.34 -11.33
CA PHE A 15 11.87 4.12 -10.88
C PHE A 15 10.41 4.33 -10.44
N GLN A 16 9.99 5.57 -10.16
CA GLN A 16 8.63 5.88 -9.76
C GLN A 16 7.68 6.15 -10.94
N GLU A 17 8.15 6.79 -12.00
CA GLU A 17 7.31 7.17 -13.15
C GLU A 17 7.21 6.07 -14.21
N ASP A 18 8.29 5.32 -14.40
CA ASP A 18 8.35 4.25 -15.40
C ASP A 18 7.60 2.97 -14.99
N LEU A 19 7.25 2.83 -13.71
CA LEU A 19 6.51 1.68 -13.19
C LEU A 19 5.00 1.92 -13.03
N TYR A 20 4.54 3.18 -13.11
CA TYR A 20 3.13 3.49 -12.97
C TYR A 20 2.38 3.14 -14.25
N ILE A 21 1.36 2.30 -14.10
CA ILE A 21 0.48 1.89 -15.19
C ILE A 21 -0.83 2.68 -15.07
N LEU A 22 -1.12 3.49 -16.07
CA LEU A 22 -2.32 4.30 -16.15
C LEU A 22 -3.59 3.45 -16.18
N GLY A 23 -4.63 3.96 -15.54
CA GLY A 23 -5.94 3.33 -15.50
C GLY A 23 -7.06 4.30 -15.14
N PRO A 24 -8.33 3.83 -15.19
CA PRO A 24 -9.49 4.64 -14.88
C PRO A 24 -9.40 5.30 -13.52
N GLY A 25 -9.71 6.61 -13.46
CA GLY A 25 -9.67 7.40 -12.24
C GLY A 25 -8.37 8.16 -11.99
N ASP A 26 -7.32 7.92 -12.79
CA ASP A 26 -6.10 8.72 -12.73
C ASP A 26 -6.35 10.13 -13.28
N LYS A 27 -5.75 11.14 -12.65
CA LYS A 27 -5.77 12.53 -13.14
C LYS A 27 -4.38 12.91 -13.63
N LEU A 28 -4.34 13.46 -14.83
CA LEU A 28 -3.12 13.79 -15.54
C LEU A 28 -3.06 15.28 -15.85
N VAL A 29 -1.88 15.86 -15.76
CA VAL A 29 -1.56 17.16 -16.36
C VAL A 29 -0.79 16.88 -17.65
N ILE A 30 -1.37 17.28 -18.78
CA ILE A 30 -0.75 17.11 -20.08
C ILE A 30 -0.40 18.49 -20.62
N THR A 31 0.86 18.66 -21.02
CA THR A 31 1.36 19.89 -21.64
C THR A 31 1.84 19.58 -23.04
N VAL A 32 1.26 20.26 -24.03
CA VAL A 32 1.69 20.19 -25.42
C VAL A 32 2.33 21.53 -25.79
N LEU A 33 3.62 21.48 -26.12
CA LEU A 33 4.37 22.69 -26.45
C LEU A 33 3.77 23.39 -27.68
N GLY A 34 3.47 24.67 -27.54
CA GLY A 34 2.86 25.48 -28.61
C GLY A 34 1.34 25.33 -28.76
N SER A 35 0.66 24.45 -28.00
CA SER A 35 -0.78 24.30 -28.04
C SER A 35 -1.42 24.44 -26.66
N LYS A 36 -2.09 25.59 -26.43
CA LYS A 36 -2.88 25.81 -25.20
C LYS A 36 -4.20 25.02 -25.21
N VAL A 37 -4.74 24.72 -26.37
CA VAL A 37 -6.04 24.04 -26.54
C VAL A 37 -5.96 22.58 -26.08
N THR A 38 -4.82 21.91 -26.34
CA THR A 38 -4.59 20.51 -25.99
C THR A 38 -3.81 20.35 -24.67
N SER A 39 -3.39 21.44 -24.04
CA SER A 39 -2.74 21.42 -22.72
C SER A 39 -3.78 21.61 -21.63
N GLY A 40 -3.70 20.84 -20.56
CA GLY A 40 -4.64 20.94 -19.43
C GLY A 40 -4.66 19.71 -18.54
N ASN A 41 -5.70 19.66 -17.70
CA ASN A 41 -5.98 18.53 -16.81
C ASN A 41 -6.89 17.54 -17.53
N TYR A 42 -6.57 16.26 -17.43
CA TYR A 42 -7.31 15.18 -18.06
C TYR A 42 -7.58 14.08 -17.05
N ASP A 43 -8.83 13.65 -16.98
CA ASP A 43 -9.21 12.48 -16.19
C ASP A 43 -9.21 11.23 -17.09
N VAL A 44 -8.60 10.15 -16.65
CA VAL A 44 -8.71 8.85 -17.32
C VAL A 44 -10.10 8.29 -17.02
N MET A 45 -10.93 8.19 -18.05
CA MET A 45 -12.32 7.74 -17.95
C MET A 45 -12.42 6.25 -17.63
N ASN A 46 -13.63 5.77 -17.32
CA ASN A 46 -13.87 4.38 -16.92
C ASN A 46 -13.48 3.34 -17.98
N ASP A 47 -13.53 3.69 -19.24
CA ASP A 47 -13.06 2.86 -20.36
C ASP A 47 -11.53 2.84 -20.49
N GLY A 48 -10.85 3.76 -19.79
CA GLY A 48 -9.39 3.90 -19.81
C GLY A 48 -8.88 4.90 -20.84
N SER A 49 -9.76 5.68 -21.45
CA SER A 49 -9.40 6.74 -22.39
C SER A 49 -9.37 8.12 -21.71
N ILE A 50 -8.74 9.07 -22.39
CA ILE A 50 -8.91 10.52 -22.16
C ILE A 50 -9.54 11.14 -23.38
N ASN A 51 -10.36 12.19 -23.21
CA ASN A 51 -10.87 12.98 -24.33
C ASN A 51 -10.02 14.24 -24.52
N MET A 52 -9.34 14.34 -25.65
CA MET A 52 -8.43 15.45 -25.94
C MET A 52 -8.93 16.25 -27.14
N PRO A 53 -9.01 17.60 -27.04
CA PRO A 53 -9.33 18.43 -28.20
C PRO A 53 -8.48 18.11 -29.41
N LEU A 54 -9.02 18.25 -30.61
CA LEU A 54 -8.44 17.98 -31.93
C LEU A 54 -8.32 16.49 -32.31
N VAL A 55 -8.13 15.57 -31.35
CA VAL A 55 -7.85 14.15 -31.64
C VAL A 55 -8.87 13.19 -31.03
N GLY A 56 -9.79 13.70 -30.19
CA GLY A 56 -10.84 12.88 -29.56
C GLY A 56 -10.32 11.94 -28.48
N ASP A 57 -10.89 10.73 -28.44
CA ASP A 57 -10.60 9.76 -27.40
C ASP A 57 -9.28 9.01 -27.68
N ILE A 58 -8.42 8.98 -26.65
CA ILE A 58 -7.10 8.31 -26.71
C ILE A 58 -7.04 7.29 -25.56
N MET A 59 -6.86 6.00 -25.91
CA MET A 59 -6.74 4.91 -24.96
C MET A 59 -5.39 4.97 -24.24
N LEU A 60 -5.42 5.19 -22.92
CA LEU A 60 -4.23 5.26 -22.08
C LEU A 60 -4.13 4.12 -21.05
N ARG A 61 -5.24 3.40 -20.80
CA ARG A 61 -5.24 2.26 -19.89
C ARG A 61 -4.15 1.24 -20.26
N GLY A 62 -3.40 0.82 -19.25
CA GLY A 62 -2.34 -0.17 -19.40
C GLY A 62 -1.02 0.37 -19.92
N LYS A 63 -0.93 1.68 -20.18
CA LYS A 63 0.31 2.35 -20.63
C LYS A 63 1.03 2.98 -19.43
N THR A 64 2.34 3.04 -19.53
CA THR A 64 3.18 3.89 -18.67
C THR A 64 3.06 5.36 -19.09
N LEU A 65 3.52 6.30 -18.26
CA LEU A 65 3.53 7.73 -18.62
C LEU A 65 4.33 8.01 -19.90
N PRO A 66 5.54 7.44 -20.12
CA PRO A 66 6.25 7.59 -21.38
C PRO A 66 5.52 7.00 -22.59
N GLU A 67 4.91 5.82 -22.45
CA GLU A 67 4.12 5.21 -23.55
C GLU A 67 2.87 6.02 -23.88
N ALA A 68 2.19 6.58 -22.86
CA ALA A 68 1.06 7.47 -23.03
C ALA A 68 1.46 8.77 -23.75
N SER A 69 2.62 9.35 -23.38
CA SER A 69 3.17 10.53 -24.06
C SER A 69 3.42 10.26 -25.54
N ASN A 70 4.02 9.13 -25.86
CA ASN A 70 4.27 8.73 -27.25
C ASN A 70 2.97 8.49 -28.02
N GLU A 71 1.96 7.89 -27.41
CA GLU A 71 0.65 7.68 -28.05
C GLU A 71 -0.05 9.00 -28.35
N ILE A 72 -0.06 9.94 -27.38
CA ILE A 72 -0.63 11.27 -27.59
C ILE A 72 0.14 12.03 -28.66
N LYS A 73 1.48 11.98 -28.64
CA LYS A 73 2.32 12.59 -29.67
C LYS A 73 1.99 12.05 -31.07
N ARG A 74 1.83 10.73 -31.18
CA ARG A 74 1.45 10.07 -32.43
C ARG A 74 0.08 10.55 -32.94
N ARG A 75 -0.93 10.65 -32.08
CA ARG A 75 -2.27 11.12 -32.43
C ARG A 75 -2.30 12.60 -32.83
N LEU A 76 -1.51 13.43 -32.15
CA LEU A 76 -1.43 14.86 -32.44
C LEU A 76 -0.63 15.17 -33.71
N SER A 77 0.23 14.28 -34.20
CA SER A 77 1.08 14.50 -35.37
C SER A 77 0.30 14.74 -36.65
N ASP A 78 -0.97 14.32 -36.73
CA ASP A 78 -1.86 14.58 -37.87
C ASP A 78 -2.39 16.03 -37.86
N GLN A 79 -2.35 16.72 -36.72
CA GLN A 79 -2.92 18.06 -36.53
C GLN A 79 -1.88 19.12 -36.17
N ILE A 80 -0.76 18.72 -35.59
CA ILE A 80 0.31 19.60 -35.08
C ILE A 80 1.66 19.11 -35.65
N ILE A 81 2.43 20.00 -36.23
CA ILE A 81 3.77 19.68 -36.73
C ILE A 81 4.71 19.47 -35.53
N SER A 82 5.30 18.27 -35.44
CA SER A 82 6.28 17.90 -34.41
C SER A 82 5.83 18.22 -32.98
N PRO A 83 4.68 17.68 -32.49
CA PRO A 83 4.19 17.99 -31.17
C PRO A 83 5.14 17.46 -30.09
N GLU A 84 5.51 18.30 -29.12
CA GLU A 84 6.22 17.90 -27.92
C GLU A 84 5.22 17.77 -26.77
N VAL A 85 5.10 16.55 -26.22
CA VAL A 85 4.11 16.19 -25.19
C VAL A 85 4.80 15.80 -23.91
N SER A 86 4.42 16.46 -22.81
CA SER A 86 4.82 16.10 -21.46
C SER A 86 3.59 15.69 -20.66
N ILE A 87 3.66 14.57 -19.96
CA ILE A 87 2.59 14.07 -19.09
C ILE A 87 3.13 13.98 -17.67
N LYS A 88 2.34 14.50 -16.73
CA LYS A 88 2.58 14.35 -15.29
C LYS A 88 1.35 13.73 -14.64
N LEU A 89 1.55 12.73 -13.79
CA LEU A 89 0.52 12.20 -12.92
C LEU A 89 0.25 13.23 -11.81
N ASP A 90 -0.97 13.78 -11.79
CA ASP A 90 -1.39 14.77 -10.78
C ASP A 90 -1.99 14.08 -9.56
N VAL A 91 -3.07 13.33 -9.79
CA VAL A 91 -3.70 12.52 -8.73
C VAL A 91 -3.81 11.08 -9.21
N PRO A 92 -3.03 10.18 -8.64
CA PRO A 92 -3.16 8.76 -8.93
C PRO A 92 -4.45 8.20 -8.32
N ARG A 93 -5.06 7.22 -9.01
CA ARG A 93 -6.22 6.51 -8.48
C ARG A 93 -5.88 5.74 -7.20
N PRO A 94 -6.85 5.56 -6.30
CA PRO A 94 -6.67 4.64 -5.18
C PRO A 94 -6.40 3.22 -5.67
N VAL A 95 -5.61 2.47 -4.91
CA VAL A 95 -5.34 1.04 -5.16
C VAL A 95 -6.10 0.19 -4.16
N THR A 96 -6.63 -0.92 -4.62
CA THR A 96 -7.37 -1.89 -3.82
C THR A 96 -6.47 -3.08 -3.52
N ILE A 97 -6.21 -3.34 -2.25
CA ILE A 97 -5.31 -4.38 -1.78
C ILE A 97 -6.07 -5.37 -0.90
N PHE A 98 -5.88 -6.66 -1.12
CA PHE A 98 -6.37 -7.71 -0.23
C PHE A 98 -5.30 -8.07 0.78
N VAL A 99 -5.62 -8.03 2.07
CA VAL A 99 -4.74 -8.48 3.15
C VAL A 99 -5.42 -9.64 3.86
N LEU A 100 -4.79 -10.82 3.83
CA LEU A 100 -5.39 -12.08 4.25
C LEU A 100 -4.48 -12.82 5.25
N GLY A 101 -5.08 -13.69 6.06
CA GLY A 101 -4.39 -14.56 7.01
C GLY A 101 -4.14 -13.90 8.34
N GLU A 102 -2.94 -14.07 8.93
CA GLU A 102 -2.59 -13.69 10.28
C GLU A 102 -2.33 -12.19 10.45
N VAL A 103 -3.39 -11.38 10.23
CA VAL A 103 -3.48 -9.95 10.55
C VAL A 103 -4.69 -9.70 11.43
N GLU A 104 -4.71 -8.61 12.18
CA GLU A 104 -5.79 -8.29 13.12
C GLU A 104 -7.15 -8.13 12.43
N SER A 105 -7.17 -7.58 11.23
CA SER A 105 -8.39 -7.36 10.45
C SER A 105 -8.15 -7.75 8.98
N PRO A 106 -8.29 -9.05 8.63
CA PRO A 106 -8.21 -9.47 7.25
C PRO A 106 -9.32 -8.84 6.40
N GLY A 107 -9.01 -8.40 5.18
CA GLY A 107 -10.03 -7.78 4.33
C GLY A 107 -9.48 -7.05 3.11
N LEU A 108 -10.37 -6.28 2.51
CA LEU A 108 -10.11 -5.41 1.37
C LEU A 108 -9.80 -4.00 1.87
N TYR A 109 -8.70 -3.43 1.40
CA TYR A 109 -8.24 -2.10 1.77
C TYR A 109 -8.07 -1.23 0.54
N VAL A 110 -8.74 -0.07 0.56
CA VAL A 110 -8.55 0.97 -0.45
C VAL A 110 -7.51 1.95 0.07
N MET A 111 -6.40 2.10 -0.66
CA MET A 111 -5.27 2.91 -0.27
C MET A 111 -4.99 3.98 -1.31
N THR A 112 -4.78 5.21 -0.85
CA THR A 112 -4.38 6.32 -1.73
C THR A 112 -2.86 6.40 -1.82
N LEU A 113 -2.36 6.83 -2.98
CA LEU A 113 -0.94 7.09 -3.18
C LEU A 113 -0.48 8.39 -2.53
N ASN A 114 -1.44 9.29 -2.27
CA ASN A 114 -1.22 10.50 -1.48
C ASN A 114 -1.74 10.25 -0.07
N ARG A 115 -0.85 10.18 0.91
CA ARG A 115 -1.21 10.04 2.32
C ARG A 115 -0.60 11.15 3.15
N VAL A 116 -1.28 11.52 4.22
CA VAL A 116 -0.74 12.44 5.22
C VAL A 116 -0.36 11.63 6.45
N GLU A 117 0.90 11.66 6.82
CA GLU A 117 1.43 11.00 8.00
C GLU A 117 2.17 12.02 8.85
N ASN A 118 1.72 12.20 10.11
CA ASN A 118 2.25 13.22 11.03
C ASN A 118 2.27 14.66 10.45
N GLY A 119 1.26 15.03 9.64
CA GLY A 119 1.16 16.34 9.01
C GLY A 119 2.03 16.51 7.75
N VAL A 120 2.75 15.47 7.33
CA VAL A 120 3.55 15.48 6.10
C VAL A 120 2.82 14.70 5.01
N SER A 121 2.65 15.33 3.83
CA SER A 121 2.13 14.64 2.65
C SER A 121 3.20 13.73 2.07
N ILE A 122 2.93 12.42 2.08
CA ILE A 122 3.80 11.41 1.48
C ILE A 122 3.15 10.96 0.17
N LEU A 123 3.83 11.26 -0.93
CA LEU A 123 3.46 10.80 -2.25
C LEU A 123 4.21 9.50 -2.55
N GLY A 124 3.49 8.42 -2.86
CA GLY A 124 4.12 7.16 -3.25
C GLY A 124 3.17 5.97 -3.12
N HIS A 125 3.51 4.90 -3.83
CA HIS A 125 2.77 3.65 -3.74
C HIS A 125 2.76 3.10 -2.31
N PRO A 126 1.63 2.53 -1.85
CA PRO A 126 1.61 1.81 -0.59
C PRO A 126 2.58 0.62 -0.66
N THR A 127 3.13 0.26 0.48
CA THR A 127 4.02 -0.89 0.61
C THR A 127 3.34 -2.03 1.36
N VAL A 128 3.94 -3.22 1.33
CA VAL A 128 3.44 -4.39 2.08
C VAL A 128 3.31 -4.08 3.57
N VAL A 129 4.34 -3.45 4.16
CA VAL A 129 4.31 -3.03 5.58
C VAL A 129 3.16 -2.08 5.85
N TYR A 130 2.97 -1.07 5.00
CA TYR A 130 1.88 -0.11 5.17
C TYR A 130 0.50 -0.77 5.07
N ALA A 131 0.31 -1.73 4.17
CA ALA A 131 -0.93 -2.48 4.06
C ALA A 131 -1.22 -3.33 5.32
N ILE A 132 -0.20 -4.00 5.87
CA ILE A 132 -0.33 -4.76 7.11
C ILE A 132 -0.68 -3.84 8.29
N GLN A 133 -0.04 -2.67 8.39
CA GLN A 133 -0.34 -1.68 9.43
C GLN A 133 -1.79 -1.17 9.32
N ASN A 134 -2.30 -0.94 8.10
CA ASN A 134 -3.71 -0.57 7.88
C ASN A 134 -4.68 -1.70 8.24
N ALA A 135 -4.26 -2.97 8.13
CA ALA A 135 -5.01 -4.13 8.59
C ALA A 135 -4.95 -4.31 10.12
N GLY A 136 -4.46 -3.31 10.86
CA GLY A 136 -4.36 -3.33 12.31
C GLY A 136 -3.07 -3.97 12.84
N GLY A 137 -2.17 -4.40 11.95
CA GLY A 137 -0.95 -5.12 12.29
C GLY A 137 -1.10 -6.64 12.19
N ILE A 138 -0.09 -7.34 12.64
CA ILE A 138 0.00 -8.80 12.62
C ILE A 138 -0.54 -9.42 13.91
N THR A 139 -1.07 -10.64 13.83
CA THR A 139 -1.38 -11.45 15.02
C THR A 139 -0.10 -12.06 15.61
N GLN A 140 -0.20 -12.57 16.84
CA GLN A 140 0.91 -13.29 17.48
C GLN A 140 1.29 -14.61 16.78
N LYS A 141 0.44 -15.08 15.86
CA LYS A 141 0.64 -16.32 15.11
C LYS A 141 1.29 -16.10 13.75
N ALA A 142 1.44 -14.87 13.32
CA ALA A 142 1.92 -14.55 11.98
C ALA A 142 3.36 -15.02 11.73
N ASP A 143 3.58 -15.60 10.55
CA ASP A 143 4.91 -15.89 10.04
C ASP A 143 5.41 -14.74 9.18
N LEU A 144 6.35 -13.97 9.71
CA LEU A 144 7.00 -12.86 9.01
C LEU A 144 8.13 -13.30 8.07
N SER A 145 8.59 -14.55 8.20
CA SER A 145 9.67 -15.08 7.34
C SER A 145 9.16 -15.47 5.95
N GLU A 146 7.85 -15.73 5.80
CA GLU A 146 7.26 -16.17 4.54
C GLU A 146 5.92 -15.48 4.25
N VAL A 147 5.96 -14.18 4.00
CA VAL A 147 4.79 -13.42 3.54
C VAL A 147 4.64 -13.58 2.03
N GLU A 148 3.46 -13.96 1.57
CA GLU A 148 3.17 -14.13 0.14
C GLU A 148 2.54 -12.88 -0.45
N LEU A 149 3.12 -12.39 -1.54
CA LEU A 149 2.53 -11.36 -2.39
C LEU A 149 2.11 -11.99 -3.72
N LEU A 150 0.82 -11.89 -4.03
CA LEU A 150 0.28 -12.36 -5.31
C LEU A 150 -0.17 -11.14 -6.12
N ARG A 151 0.28 -11.07 -7.36
CA ARG A 151 -0.05 -10.01 -8.31
C ARG A 151 -0.59 -10.59 -9.59
N LEU A 152 -1.73 -10.07 -10.04
CA LEU A 152 -2.34 -10.46 -11.31
C LEU A 152 -1.43 -10.04 -12.48
N LEU A 153 -1.19 -10.97 -13.42
CA LEU A 153 -0.41 -10.67 -14.62
C LEU A 153 -1.26 -9.88 -15.63
N PRO A 154 -0.70 -8.83 -16.24
CA PRO A 154 -1.38 -8.10 -17.30
C PRO A 154 -1.76 -9.04 -18.47
N GLY A 155 -3.01 -8.96 -18.92
CA GLY A 155 -3.51 -9.74 -20.08
C GLY A 155 -4.09 -11.12 -19.74
N ASN A 156 -3.83 -11.68 -18.57
CA ASN A 156 -4.41 -12.96 -18.14
C ASN A 156 -5.34 -12.76 -16.93
N LYS A 157 -6.60 -13.13 -17.10
CA LYS A 157 -7.62 -12.91 -16.04
C LYS A 157 -7.47 -13.76 -14.78
N ASN A 158 -6.63 -14.81 -14.81
CA ASN A 158 -6.55 -15.79 -13.70
C ASN A 158 -5.11 -16.21 -13.36
N GLU A 159 -4.09 -15.59 -13.91
CA GLU A 159 -2.71 -15.94 -13.60
C GLU A 159 -2.08 -14.91 -12.65
N TYR A 160 -1.63 -15.41 -11.50
CA TYR A 160 -0.96 -14.62 -10.49
C TYR A 160 0.53 -14.93 -10.46
N LYS A 161 1.34 -13.88 -10.45
CA LYS A 161 2.74 -14.00 -10.07
C LYS A 161 2.83 -13.97 -8.56
N LYS A 162 3.49 -14.98 -7.98
CA LYS A 162 3.70 -15.11 -6.54
C LYS A 162 5.14 -14.72 -6.19
N ALA A 163 5.30 -13.87 -5.19
CA ALA A 163 6.57 -13.57 -4.55
C ALA A 163 6.49 -13.95 -3.07
N LYS A 164 7.60 -14.46 -2.53
CA LYS A 164 7.80 -14.66 -1.09
C LYS A 164 8.65 -13.50 -0.57
N LEU A 165 8.22 -12.92 0.52
CA LEU A 165 8.87 -11.78 1.17
C LEU A 165 9.25 -12.20 2.58
N ASN A 166 10.47 -11.90 2.99
CA ASN A 166 10.91 -12.09 4.36
C ASN A 166 10.89 -10.74 5.09
N LEU A 167 9.83 -10.48 5.84
CA LEU A 167 9.70 -9.25 6.61
C LEU A 167 10.60 -9.23 7.84
N LEU A 168 11.11 -10.38 8.30
CA LEU A 168 12.12 -10.43 9.37
C LEU A 168 13.42 -9.80 8.89
N ASP A 169 13.90 -10.15 7.69
CA ASP A 169 15.12 -9.56 7.11
C ASP A 169 14.95 -8.05 6.87
N LEU A 170 13.72 -7.60 6.58
CA LEU A 170 13.43 -6.17 6.50
C LEU A 170 13.61 -5.49 7.86
N ILE A 171 13.07 -6.08 8.93
CA ILE A 171 13.04 -5.50 10.28
C ILE A 171 14.42 -5.58 10.93
N MET A 172 15.09 -6.73 10.81
CA MET A 172 16.36 -6.99 11.49
C MET A 172 17.55 -6.39 10.74
N ASP A 173 17.56 -6.52 9.41
CA ASP A 173 18.69 -6.18 8.56
C ASP A 173 18.45 -4.98 7.62
N GLY A 174 17.24 -4.41 7.66
CA GLY A 174 16.89 -3.26 6.82
C GLY A 174 16.79 -3.59 5.32
N GLN A 175 16.55 -4.85 4.95
CA GLN A 175 16.49 -5.31 3.56
C GLN A 175 15.23 -4.81 2.84
N LYS A 176 15.29 -3.61 2.28
CA LYS A 176 14.16 -2.90 1.66
C LYS A 176 13.49 -3.65 0.51
N GLN A 177 14.19 -4.58 -0.16
CA GLN A 177 13.62 -5.41 -1.22
C GLN A 177 12.47 -6.31 -0.73
N ASN A 178 12.39 -6.58 0.57
CA ASN A 178 11.30 -7.34 1.20
C ASN A 178 10.05 -6.49 1.48
N ASN A 179 10.08 -5.19 1.18
CA ASN A 179 8.93 -4.29 1.30
C ASN A 179 8.61 -3.63 -0.06
N PRO A 180 8.17 -4.39 -1.07
CA PRO A 180 7.87 -3.85 -2.38
C PRO A 180 6.64 -2.94 -2.36
N TYR A 181 6.55 -2.09 -3.37
CA TYR A 181 5.34 -1.31 -3.66
C TYR A 181 4.20 -2.22 -4.11
N LEU A 182 2.99 -1.84 -3.69
CA LEU A 182 1.76 -2.51 -4.03
C LEU A 182 1.04 -1.81 -5.17
N PHE A 183 0.35 -2.59 -5.98
CA PHE A 183 -0.46 -2.13 -7.09
C PHE A 183 -1.89 -2.62 -6.95
N ASP A 184 -2.79 -2.03 -7.72
CA ASP A 184 -4.20 -2.37 -7.69
C ASP A 184 -4.46 -3.86 -7.95
N GLY A 185 -5.26 -4.48 -7.07
CA GLY A 185 -5.56 -5.91 -7.10
C GLY A 185 -4.51 -6.83 -6.47
N ASP A 186 -3.44 -6.30 -5.86
CA ASP A 186 -2.46 -7.13 -5.14
C ASP A 186 -3.09 -7.82 -3.93
N ILE A 187 -2.64 -9.05 -3.66
CA ILE A 187 -3.06 -9.85 -2.51
C ILE A 187 -1.85 -10.15 -1.64
N ILE A 188 -1.92 -9.76 -0.38
CA ILE A 188 -0.93 -10.08 0.65
C ILE A 188 -1.51 -11.18 1.52
N LYS A 189 -0.76 -12.26 1.72
CA LYS A 189 -1.19 -13.38 2.56
C LYS A 189 -0.12 -13.70 3.60
N LEU A 190 -0.50 -13.57 4.87
CA LEU A 190 0.31 -13.98 6.02
C LEU A 190 -0.15 -15.35 6.48
N LYS A 191 0.77 -16.29 6.60
CA LYS A 191 0.49 -17.63 7.11
C LYS A 191 0.67 -17.68 8.62
N GLU A 192 0.09 -18.71 9.24
CA GLU A 192 0.39 -19.06 10.62
C GLU A 192 1.80 -19.68 10.69
N SER A 193 2.59 -19.24 11.66
CA SER A 193 3.93 -19.76 11.90
C SER A 193 3.88 -21.15 12.54
N THR A 194 4.72 -22.03 12.07
CA THR A 194 4.92 -23.37 12.65
C THR A 194 5.93 -23.38 13.81
N LYS A 195 6.60 -22.25 14.10
CA LYS A 195 7.60 -22.13 15.17
C LYS A 195 6.94 -22.04 16.54
N ASP A 196 7.69 -22.38 17.58
CA ASP A 196 7.25 -22.32 18.97
C ASP A 196 6.83 -20.88 19.35
N PRO A 197 5.72 -20.70 20.10
CA PRO A 197 5.27 -19.39 20.55
C PRO A 197 6.30 -18.56 21.30
N THR A 198 7.18 -19.20 22.08
CA THR A 198 8.22 -18.51 22.87
C THR A 198 9.30 -17.86 22.02
N GLU A 199 9.72 -18.50 20.93
CA GLU A 199 10.71 -17.95 20.00
C GLU A 199 10.13 -16.80 19.16
N ARG A 200 8.80 -16.74 19.01
CA ARG A 200 8.10 -15.73 18.21
C ARG A 200 7.91 -14.41 18.95
N VAL A 201 7.66 -14.48 20.26
CA VAL A 201 7.29 -13.31 21.08
C VAL A 201 8.39 -12.23 21.06
N GLU A 202 9.66 -12.61 21.18
CA GLU A 202 10.78 -11.65 21.15
C GLU A 202 10.88 -10.93 19.82
N THR A 203 10.66 -11.64 18.71
CA THR A 203 10.75 -11.07 17.35
C THR A 203 9.55 -10.20 17.01
N ILE A 204 8.35 -10.56 17.51
CA ILE A 204 7.10 -9.85 17.21
C ILE A 204 6.96 -8.59 18.05
N THR A 205 7.32 -8.62 19.33
CA THR A 205 7.09 -7.51 20.27
C THR A 205 7.96 -6.28 20.01
N SER A 206 9.06 -6.42 19.31
CA SER A 206 10.03 -5.35 19.05
C SER A 206 9.86 -4.61 17.73
N ASN A 207 8.79 -4.86 16.96
CA ASN A 207 8.62 -4.25 15.65
C ASN A 207 7.34 -3.38 15.54
N ASN A 208 7.31 -2.53 14.51
CA ASN A 208 6.18 -1.61 14.25
C ASN A 208 5.01 -2.24 13.46
N LEU A 209 5.03 -3.55 13.22
CA LEU A 209 3.95 -4.31 12.58
C LEU A 209 2.95 -4.86 13.59
N THR A 210 3.29 -4.87 14.88
CA THR A 210 2.36 -5.24 15.95
C THR A 210 1.27 -4.20 16.12
N PRO A 211 0.05 -4.61 16.52
CA PRO A 211 -1.03 -3.68 16.85
C PRO A 211 -0.58 -2.66 17.89
N LYS A 212 -0.86 -1.39 17.66
CA LYS A 212 -0.58 -0.32 18.64
C LYS A 212 -1.43 -0.49 19.90
N THR A 213 -2.61 -1.08 19.77
CA THR A 213 -3.55 -1.30 20.87
C THR A 213 -4.08 -2.73 20.84
N ILE A 214 -4.28 -3.30 22.04
CA ILE A 214 -4.86 -4.63 22.25
C ILE A 214 -6.10 -4.52 23.12
N LYS A 215 -7.02 -5.48 22.98
CA LYS A 215 -8.18 -5.62 23.85
C LYS A 215 -7.81 -6.57 24.98
N VAL A 216 -7.87 -6.09 26.21
CA VAL A 216 -7.62 -6.89 27.42
C VAL A 216 -8.90 -6.95 28.26
N SER A 217 -9.32 -8.17 28.58
CA SER A 217 -10.46 -8.39 29.49
C SER A 217 -9.94 -8.46 30.92
N ILE A 218 -10.39 -7.52 31.75
CA ILE A 218 -10.04 -7.44 33.17
C ILE A 218 -11.25 -7.90 33.95
N ILE A 219 -11.10 -8.99 34.69
CA ILE A 219 -12.15 -9.66 35.48
C ILE A 219 -11.69 -9.75 36.92
N GLY A 220 -12.63 -9.66 37.85
CA GLY A 220 -12.37 -9.78 39.28
C GLY A 220 -12.66 -8.49 40.06
N GLU A 221 -12.06 -8.32 41.26
CA GLU A 221 -12.30 -7.20 42.18
C GLU A 221 -11.54 -5.93 41.75
N VAL A 222 -11.96 -5.33 40.61
CA VAL A 222 -11.50 -4.03 40.14
C VAL A 222 -12.67 -3.06 40.00
N GLN A 223 -12.44 -1.76 40.10
CA GLN A 223 -13.52 -0.76 40.11
C GLN A 223 -14.36 -0.76 38.83
N SER A 224 -13.74 -1.04 37.67
CA SER A 224 -14.40 -1.05 36.36
C SER A 224 -13.99 -2.29 35.58
N PRO A 225 -14.54 -3.49 35.93
CA PRO A 225 -14.25 -4.71 35.18
C PRO A 225 -14.81 -4.63 33.76
N GLY A 226 -14.23 -5.41 32.85
CA GLY A 226 -14.65 -5.48 31.45
C GLY A 226 -13.50 -5.42 30.47
N THR A 227 -13.81 -5.34 29.18
CA THR A 227 -12.81 -5.26 28.12
C THR A 227 -12.35 -3.82 27.95
N LYS A 228 -11.05 -3.61 28.06
CA LYS A 228 -10.38 -2.31 27.85
C LYS A 228 -9.48 -2.39 26.63
N GLN A 229 -9.42 -1.31 25.87
CA GLN A 229 -8.46 -1.14 24.79
C GLN A 229 -7.25 -0.39 25.34
N ILE A 230 -6.10 -1.04 25.35
CA ILE A 230 -4.86 -0.52 25.94
C ILE A 230 -3.72 -0.60 24.92
N SER A 231 -2.65 0.17 25.14
CA SER A 231 -1.45 0.02 24.31
C SER A 231 -0.87 -1.39 24.43
N SER A 232 -0.39 -1.96 23.34
CA SER A 232 0.27 -3.29 23.34
C SER A 232 1.52 -3.34 24.23
N THR A 233 2.11 -2.19 24.55
CA THR A 233 3.29 -2.05 25.42
C THR A 233 2.92 -1.77 26.89
N THR A 234 1.62 -1.73 27.23
CA THR A 234 1.18 -1.41 28.60
C THR A 234 1.49 -2.57 29.55
N PRO A 235 2.25 -2.35 30.63
CA PRO A 235 2.49 -3.37 31.64
C PRO A 235 1.19 -3.85 32.31
N LEU A 236 1.15 -5.11 32.72
CA LEU A 236 -0.03 -5.72 33.36
C LEU A 236 -0.57 -4.89 34.53
N PHE A 237 0.32 -4.41 35.40
CA PHE A 237 -0.08 -3.58 36.54
C PHE A 237 -0.78 -2.28 36.14
N GLN A 238 -0.28 -1.62 35.11
CA GLN A 238 -0.87 -0.39 34.57
C GLN A 238 -2.22 -0.66 33.89
N SER A 239 -2.42 -1.82 33.32
CA SER A 239 -3.71 -2.26 32.76
C SER A 239 -4.77 -2.37 33.86
N ILE A 240 -4.40 -2.91 35.03
CA ILE A 240 -5.28 -3.00 36.23
C ILE A 240 -5.61 -1.61 36.73
N LEU A 241 -4.64 -0.69 36.78
CA LEU A 241 -4.89 0.70 37.20
C LEU A 241 -5.83 1.43 36.23
N GLN A 242 -5.77 1.16 34.92
CA GLN A 242 -6.73 1.70 33.95
C GLN A 242 -8.16 1.16 34.13
N ALA A 243 -8.32 0.04 34.83
CA ALA A 243 -9.61 -0.47 35.28
C ALA A 243 -10.03 0.11 36.65
N GLY A 244 -9.39 1.18 37.11
CA GLY A 244 -9.67 1.84 38.39
C GLY A 244 -8.95 1.21 39.58
N GLY A 245 -8.09 0.22 39.36
CA GLY A 245 -7.37 -0.48 40.39
C GLY A 245 -8.22 -1.51 41.17
N PRO A 246 -7.62 -2.25 42.09
CA PRO A 246 -8.33 -3.23 42.91
C PRO A 246 -9.32 -2.55 43.87
N ILE A 247 -10.47 -3.17 44.09
CA ILE A 247 -11.44 -2.72 45.09
C ILE A 247 -10.90 -3.12 46.47
N ASN A 248 -10.58 -2.13 47.29
CA ASN A 248 -10.07 -2.37 48.62
C ASN A 248 -11.23 -2.50 49.60
N ASN A 249 -11.83 -3.69 49.70
CA ASN A 249 -12.94 -3.98 50.62
C ASN A 249 -12.49 -4.16 52.10
N ARG A 250 -11.25 -3.80 52.47
CA ARG A 250 -10.72 -4.05 53.82
C ARG A 250 -11.01 -2.95 54.86
N PHE A 251 -11.73 -1.88 54.50
CA PHE A 251 -12.00 -0.78 55.45
C PHE A 251 -13.49 -0.49 55.68
N SER A 252 -14.36 -1.50 55.59
CA SER A 252 -15.72 -1.39 56.10
C SER A 252 -15.96 -2.41 57.19
N ARG A 253 -15.32 -2.20 58.36
CA ARG A 253 -15.74 -2.68 59.68
C ARG A 253 -15.33 -1.66 60.70
#